data_af6e12a93fa78d2d39a37970c4a9d026
#
_entry.id   af6e12a93fa78d2d39a37970c4a9d026
#
_cell.length_a   1.000
_cell.length_b   1.000
_cell.length_c   1.000
_cell.angle_alpha   90.00
_cell.angle_beta   90.00
_cell.angle_gamma   90.00
#
_symmetry.space_group_name_H-M   'P 1'
#
loop_
_entity.id
_entity.type
_entity.pdbx_description
1 polymer ?
#
loop_
_entity_poly.entity_id
_entity_poly.type
_entity_poly.pdbx_seq_one_letter_code
_entity_poly.pdbx_strand_id
1 'polypeptide(L)'
;HFEAPPSSRVTAEMDALLDWFNARIEPDTLVQAALAHLWFETIHPFEDGNGRVGRAIIDLVLARDSGEASRLMRISQRLLESRDDYYNQLEGAQHGALDVTQWIVWFIAQVRLACEGASGVVDQSLEKARFWHAHRDKELSLRQRKMLSVLLDAGPDGFEGGMSTRKYESLT
;
A
#
# COMPACT_ATOMS: atom_id res chain seq x y z
N HIS A 1 -24.69 -7.12 -9.65
CA HIS A 1 -24.65 -5.91 -8.82
C HIS A 1 -24.76 -6.38 -7.36
N PHE A 2 -23.73 -6.16 -6.55
CA PHE A 2 -23.77 -6.47 -5.13
C PHE A 2 -24.72 -5.49 -4.43
N GLU A 3 -25.56 -6.00 -3.54
CA GLU A 3 -26.46 -5.20 -2.71
C GLU A 3 -26.05 -5.37 -1.23
N ALA A 4 -25.67 -4.27 -0.60
CA ALA A 4 -25.28 -4.25 0.81
C ALA A 4 -26.47 -4.63 1.72
N PRO A 5 -26.23 -5.11 2.96
CA PRO A 5 -27.27 -5.39 3.92
C PRO A 5 -28.19 -4.19 4.15
N PRO A 6 -29.50 -4.40 4.37
CA PRO A 6 -30.41 -3.30 4.67
C PRO A 6 -29.97 -2.58 5.96
N SER A 7 -30.25 -1.28 6.05
CA SER A 7 -29.81 -0.40 7.15
C SER A 7 -30.13 -0.95 8.55
N SER A 8 -31.25 -1.68 8.68
CA SER A 8 -31.67 -2.32 9.94
C SER A 8 -30.72 -3.44 10.40
N ARG A 9 -29.90 -4.00 9.53
CA ARG A 9 -28.92 -5.06 9.84
C ARG A 9 -27.52 -4.53 10.04
N VAL A 10 -27.19 -3.35 9.54
CA VAL A 10 -25.82 -2.80 9.53
C VAL A 10 -25.18 -2.79 10.91
N THR A 11 -25.91 -2.36 11.94
CA THR A 11 -25.37 -2.34 13.32
C THR A 11 -24.99 -3.74 13.80
N ALA A 12 -25.85 -4.73 13.62
CA ALA A 12 -25.57 -6.10 14.05
C ALA A 12 -24.41 -6.74 13.27
N GLU A 13 -24.31 -6.47 11.96
CA GLU A 13 -23.20 -6.96 11.12
C GLU A 13 -21.87 -6.29 11.53
N MET A 14 -21.89 -4.99 11.86
CA MET A 14 -20.71 -4.28 12.36
C MET A 14 -20.27 -4.80 13.73
N ASP A 15 -21.21 -5.06 14.65
CA ASP A 15 -20.90 -5.63 15.96
C ASP A 15 -20.25 -7.02 15.80
N ALA A 16 -20.79 -7.86 14.92
CA ALA A 16 -20.22 -9.17 14.64
C ALA A 16 -18.79 -9.07 14.05
N LEU A 17 -18.56 -8.14 13.10
CA LEU A 17 -17.23 -7.87 12.56
C LEU A 17 -16.25 -7.43 13.65
N LEU A 18 -16.66 -6.50 14.53
CA LEU A 18 -15.83 -5.98 15.60
C LEU A 18 -15.51 -7.04 16.67
N ASP A 19 -16.46 -7.88 17.01
CA ASP A 19 -16.26 -9.00 17.94
C ASP A 19 -15.24 -9.99 17.38
N TRP A 20 -15.40 -10.40 16.12
CA TRP A 20 -14.43 -11.27 15.43
C TRP A 20 -13.04 -10.62 15.35
N PHE A 21 -12.97 -9.36 14.97
CA PHE A 21 -11.73 -8.60 14.81
C PHE A 21 -10.96 -8.48 16.13
N ASN A 22 -11.67 -8.27 17.25
CA ASN A 22 -11.08 -8.13 18.58
C ASN A 22 -10.73 -9.48 19.21
N ALA A 23 -11.45 -10.54 18.89
CA ALA A 23 -11.17 -11.90 19.38
C ALA A 23 -9.85 -12.47 18.86
N ARG A 24 -9.29 -11.92 17.77
CA ARG A 24 -8.03 -12.37 17.15
C ARG A 24 -7.98 -13.87 16.91
N ILE A 25 -9.07 -14.42 16.39
CA ILE A 25 -9.20 -15.87 16.14
C ILE A 25 -8.30 -16.29 14.97
N GLU A 26 -8.15 -15.39 13.97
CA GLU A 26 -7.28 -15.64 12.82
C GLU A 26 -5.82 -15.42 13.21
N PRO A 27 -4.95 -16.43 13.15
CA PRO A 27 -3.55 -16.32 13.56
C PRO A 27 -2.68 -15.62 12.53
N ASP A 28 -3.08 -15.63 11.24
CA ASP A 28 -2.31 -15.02 10.15
C ASP A 28 -2.78 -13.57 9.92
N THR A 29 -1.88 -12.63 10.13
CA THR A 29 -2.16 -11.18 10.00
C THR A 29 -2.60 -10.79 8.60
N LEU A 30 -2.05 -11.40 7.54
CA LEU A 30 -2.42 -11.09 6.16
C LEU A 30 -3.82 -11.59 5.84
N VAL A 31 -4.15 -12.79 6.31
CA VAL A 31 -5.49 -13.37 6.18
C VAL A 31 -6.50 -12.52 6.97
N GLN A 32 -6.16 -12.12 8.20
CA GLN A 32 -7.01 -11.24 9.01
C GLN A 32 -7.27 -9.90 8.30
N ALA A 33 -6.24 -9.29 7.71
CA ALA A 33 -6.37 -8.04 6.97
C ALA A 33 -7.30 -8.19 5.76
N ALA A 34 -7.11 -9.28 4.97
CA ALA A 34 -7.92 -9.57 3.80
C ALA A 34 -9.39 -9.78 4.16
N LEU A 35 -9.67 -10.57 5.20
CA LEU A 35 -11.02 -10.89 5.66
C LEU A 35 -11.72 -9.67 6.28
N ALA A 36 -11.03 -8.93 7.15
CA ALA A 36 -11.58 -7.73 7.78
C ALA A 36 -11.99 -6.69 6.73
N HIS A 37 -11.13 -6.49 5.72
CA HIS A 37 -11.42 -5.57 4.64
C HIS A 37 -12.61 -6.03 3.80
N LEU A 38 -12.61 -7.28 3.34
CA LEU A 38 -13.72 -7.85 2.56
C LEU A 38 -15.04 -7.76 3.31
N TRP A 39 -15.05 -8.14 4.59
CA TRP A 39 -16.28 -8.12 5.40
C TRP A 39 -16.78 -6.69 5.59
N PHE A 40 -15.90 -5.73 5.89
CA PHE A 40 -16.27 -4.32 6.00
C PHE A 40 -16.84 -3.75 4.68
N GLU A 41 -16.19 -4.01 3.54
CA GLU A 41 -16.68 -3.58 2.22
C GLU A 41 -18.00 -4.26 1.83
N THR A 42 -18.26 -5.47 2.36
CA THR A 42 -19.53 -6.19 2.18
C THR A 42 -20.65 -5.59 3.01
N ILE A 43 -20.38 -5.17 4.26
CA ILE A 43 -21.38 -4.47 5.09
C ILE A 43 -21.71 -3.09 4.51
N HIS A 44 -20.69 -2.39 4.02
CA HIS A 44 -20.79 -1.05 3.40
C HIS A 44 -21.55 -0.04 4.27
N PRO A 45 -21.14 0.21 5.55
CA PRO A 45 -21.97 0.85 6.56
C PRO A 45 -22.23 2.35 6.34
N PHE A 46 -21.47 3.03 5.49
CA PHE A 46 -21.54 4.47 5.29
C PHE A 46 -22.09 4.85 3.92
N GLU A 47 -22.69 6.02 3.79
CA GLU A 47 -23.12 6.58 2.50
C GLU A 47 -21.92 6.94 1.61
N ASP A 48 -20.80 7.40 2.23
CA ASP A 48 -19.51 7.69 1.55
C ASP A 48 -18.34 7.33 2.46
N GLY A 49 -17.20 7.02 1.85
CA GLY A 49 -15.95 6.79 2.55
C GLY A 49 -15.67 5.34 2.92
N ASN A 50 -16.53 4.38 2.58
CA ASN A 50 -16.32 2.96 2.91
C ASN A 50 -14.95 2.48 2.44
N GLY A 51 -14.58 2.70 1.19
CA GLY A 51 -13.27 2.30 0.66
C GLY A 51 -12.08 2.94 1.38
N ARG A 52 -12.21 4.17 1.92
CA ARG A 52 -11.16 4.81 2.73
C ARG A 52 -11.03 4.14 4.09
N VAL A 53 -12.15 3.88 4.75
CA VAL A 53 -12.19 3.19 6.05
C VAL A 53 -11.74 1.74 5.90
N GLY A 54 -12.23 1.02 4.89
CA GLY A 54 -11.83 -0.36 4.59
C GLY A 54 -10.31 -0.49 4.40
N ARG A 55 -9.69 0.41 3.65
CA ARG A 55 -8.22 0.42 3.50
C ARG A 55 -7.50 0.81 4.79
N ALA A 56 -8.06 1.71 5.61
CA ALA A 56 -7.49 2.03 6.93
C ALA A 56 -7.54 0.82 7.89
N ILE A 57 -8.53 -0.05 7.76
CA ILE A 57 -8.59 -1.33 8.50
C ILE A 57 -7.43 -2.23 8.11
N ILE A 58 -7.09 -2.34 6.82
CA ILE A 58 -5.90 -3.07 6.37
C ILE A 58 -4.64 -2.52 7.05
N ASP A 59 -4.43 -1.20 6.96
CA ASP A 59 -3.26 -0.55 7.53
C ASP A 59 -3.18 -0.77 9.05
N LEU A 60 -4.32 -0.75 9.75
CA LEU A 60 -4.41 -1.02 11.18
C LEU A 60 -3.99 -2.46 11.54
N VAL A 61 -4.47 -3.45 10.78
CA VAL A 61 -4.13 -4.86 11.01
C VAL A 61 -2.63 -5.09 10.77
N LEU A 62 -2.12 -4.62 9.65
CA LEU A 62 -0.71 -4.79 9.30
C LEU A 62 0.22 -4.06 10.29
N ALA A 63 -0.19 -2.89 10.80
CA ALA A 63 0.59 -2.15 11.79
C ALA A 63 0.70 -2.86 13.15
N ARG A 64 -0.25 -3.72 13.51
CA ARG A 64 -0.19 -4.52 14.75
C ARG A 64 0.97 -5.50 14.77
N ASP A 65 1.36 -5.99 13.60
CA ASP A 65 2.40 -7.02 13.45
C ASP A 65 3.75 -6.40 13.06
N SER A 66 3.77 -5.55 12.06
CA SER A 66 4.99 -4.96 11.50
C SER A 66 5.30 -3.54 11.98
N GLY A 67 4.48 -2.96 12.85
CA GLY A 67 4.68 -1.62 13.42
C GLY A 67 4.82 -0.53 12.35
N GLU A 68 5.79 0.36 12.53
CA GLU A 68 6.04 1.48 11.60
C GLU A 68 6.43 1.03 10.18
N ALA A 69 6.96 -0.19 10.01
CA ALA A 69 7.34 -0.71 8.70
C ALA A 69 6.13 -0.86 7.76
N SER A 70 4.92 -1.11 8.29
CA SER A 70 3.70 -1.20 7.49
C SER A 70 3.41 0.06 6.68
N ARG A 71 3.78 1.24 7.21
CA ARG A 71 3.59 2.54 6.54
C ARG A 71 4.40 2.67 5.25
N LEU A 72 5.54 1.98 5.16
CA LEU A 72 6.38 1.97 3.97
C LEU A 72 5.77 1.16 2.83
N MET A 73 4.94 0.17 3.15
CA MET A 73 4.34 -0.73 2.17
C MET A 73 3.31 -0.01 1.28
N ARG A 74 2.66 1.07 1.78
CA ARG A 74 1.68 1.87 1.04
C ARG A 74 0.60 1.02 0.37
N ILE A 75 0.11 -0.01 1.08
CA ILE A 75 -0.82 -1.00 0.52
C ILE A 75 -2.10 -0.35 -0.04
N SER A 76 -2.62 0.67 0.63
CA SER A 76 -3.77 1.44 0.15
C SER A 76 -3.54 2.02 -1.24
N GLN A 77 -2.33 2.54 -1.52
CA GLN A 77 -1.96 3.04 -2.84
C GLN A 77 -1.84 1.90 -3.85
N ARG A 78 -1.20 0.78 -3.47
CA ARG A 78 -1.05 -0.39 -4.34
C ARG A 78 -2.41 -0.94 -4.82
N LEU A 79 -3.39 -1.03 -3.92
CA LEU A 79 -4.75 -1.46 -4.28
C LEU A 79 -5.41 -0.51 -5.29
N LEU A 80 -5.19 0.80 -5.14
CA LEU A 80 -5.73 1.81 -6.06
C LEU A 80 -5.02 1.81 -7.43
N GLU A 81 -3.74 1.47 -7.49
CA GLU A 81 -3.00 1.28 -8.75
C GLU A 81 -3.54 0.09 -9.56
N SER A 82 -4.05 -0.94 -8.88
CA SER A 82 -4.72 -2.11 -9.46
C SER A 82 -6.25 -2.01 -9.35
N ARG A 83 -6.81 -0.82 -9.52
CA ARG A 83 -8.20 -0.50 -9.18
C ARG A 83 -9.22 -1.44 -9.81
N ASP A 84 -9.11 -1.71 -11.08
CA ASP A 84 -10.08 -2.54 -11.80
C ASP A 84 -10.03 -3.99 -11.31
N ASP A 85 -8.83 -4.56 -11.15
CA ASP A 85 -8.66 -5.89 -10.58
C ASP A 85 -9.17 -5.95 -9.13
N TYR A 86 -8.88 -4.93 -8.35
CA TYR A 86 -9.34 -4.83 -6.96
C TYR A 86 -10.86 -4.91 -6.85
N TYR A 87 -11.59 -4.13 -7.65
CA TYR A 87 -13.05 -4.18 -7.63
C TYR A 87 -13.60 -5.49 -8.20
N ASN A 88 -12.98 -6.06 -9.23
CA ASN A 88 -13.37 -7.37 -9.76
C ASN A 88 -13.21 -8.49 -8.72
N GLN A 89 -12.13 -8.46 -7.94
CA GLN A 89 -11.89 -9.45 -6.87
C GLN A 89 -12.88 -9.28 -5.71
N LEU A 90 -13.18 -8.04 -5.30
CA LEU A 90 -14.21 -7.78 -4.29
C LEU A 90 -15.59 -8.27 -4.76
N GLU A 91 -16.00 -7.89 -5.96
CA GLU A 91 -17.29 -8.28 -6.53
C GLU A 91 -17.39 -9.81 -6.65
N GLY A 92 -16.32 -10.47 -7.11
CA GLY A 92 -16.25 -11.93 -7.17
C GLY A 92 -16.42 -12.61 -5.82
N ALA A 93 -15.78 -12.08 -4.77
CA ALA A 93 -15.89 -12.59 -3.41
C ALA A 93 -17.27 -12.33 -2.77
N GLN A 94 -17.92 -11.22 -3.12
CA GLN A 94 -19.24 -10.83 -2.60
C GLN A 94 -20.40 -11.58 -3.26
N HIS A 95 -20.23 -12.06 -4.49
CA HIS A 95 -21.28 -12.78 -5.25
C HIS A 95 -21.10 -14.29 -5.26
N GLY A 96 -19.95 -14.79 -4.81
CA GLY A 96 -19.62 -16.22 -4.84
C GLY A 96 -20.25 -17.03 -3.71
N ALA A 97 -19.81 -18.27 -3.63
CA ALA A 97 -19.98 -19.11 -2.44
C ALA A 97 -19.14 -18.53 -1.27
N LEU A 98 -19.26 -19.13 -0.07
CA LEU A 98 -18.47 -18.69 1.10
C LEU A 98 -16.93 -18.94 0.95
N ASP A 99 -16.49 -19.47 -0.17
CA ASP A 99 -15.07 -19.65 -0.48
C ASP A 99 -14.49 -18.34 -1.02
N VAL A 100 -13.74 -17.66 -0.18
CA VAL A 100 -13.05 -16.39 -0.49
C VAL A 100 -11.54 -16.58 -0.72
N THR A 101 -11.10 -17.80 -0.97
CA THR A 101 -9.68 -18.14 -1.17
C THR A 101 -9.05 -17.31 -2.28
N GLN A 102 -9.76 -17.08 -3.39
CA GLN A 102 -9.26 -16.31 -4.54
C GLN A 102 -8.98 -14.85 -4.15
N TRP A 103 -9.87 -14.25 -3.38
CA TRP A 103 -9.66 -12.90 -2.82
C TRP A 103 -8.42 -12.85 -1.92
N ILE A 104 -8.29 -13.81 -0.98
CA ILE A 104 -7.15 -13.86 -0.03
C ILE A 104 -5.83 -14.00 -0.80
N VAL A 105 -5.75 -14.92 -1.76
CA VAL A 105 -4.54 -15.13 -2.58
C VAL A 105 -4.18 -13.86 -3.36
N TRP A 106 -5.14 -13.22 -4.01
CA TRP A 106 -4.92 -11.98 -4.72
C TRP A 106 -4.44 -10.86 -3.79
N PHE A 107 -5.10 -10.69 -2.62
CA PHE A 107 -4.74 -9.68 -1.64
C PHE A 107 -3.30 -9.87 -1.13
N ILE A 108 -2.91 -11.08 -0.77
CA ILE A 108 -1.53 -11.40 -0.34
C ILE A 108 -0.53 -11.08 -1.45
N ALA A 109 -0.86 -11.35 -2.71
CA ALA A 109 0.00 -10.97 -3.84
C ALA A 109 0.18 -9.44 -3.92
N GLN A 110 -0.87 -8.63 -3.66
CA GLN A 110 -0.73 -7.17 -3.61
C GLN A 110 0.15 -6.71 -2.44
N VAL A 111 0.02 -7.33 -1.25
CA VAL A 111 0.90 -7.02 -0.11
C VAL A 111 2.35 -7.34 -0.45
N ARG A 112 2.63 -8.49 -1.08
CA ARG A 112 3.98 -8.86 -1.53
C ARG A 112 4.57 -7.80 -2.47
N LEU A 113 3.82 -7.38 -3.48
CA LEU A 113 4.26 -6.33 -4.42
C LEU A 113 4.50 -4.99 -3.73
N ALA A 114 3.68 -4.63 -2.74
CA ALA A 114 3.87 -3.44 -1.93
C ALA A 114 5.16 -3.51 -1.08
N CYS A 115 5.48 -4.68 -0.52
CA CYS A 115 6.73 -4.92 0.21
C CYS A 115 7.96 -4.81 -0.71
N GLU A 116 7.89 -5.40 -1.91
CA GLU A 116 8.97 -5.31 -2.91
C GLU A 116 9.24 -3.85 -3.30
N GLY A 117 8.17 -3.08 -3.55
CA GLY A 117 8.28 -1.63 -3.83
C GLY A 117 8.87 -0.84 -2.65
N ALA A 118 8.46 -1.14 -1.42
CA ALA A 118 9.00 -0.50 -0.22
C ALA A 118 10.49 -0.81 -0.04
N SER A 119 10.93 -2.05 -0.27
CA SER A 119 12.34 -2.44 -0.23
C SER A 119 13.17 -1.64 -1.22
N GLY A 120 12.69 -1.46 -2.45
CA GLY A 120 13.36 -0.64 -3.47
C GLY A 120 13.56 0.81 -3.02
N VAL A 121 12.57 1.43 -2.39
CA VAL A 121 12.68 2.79 -1.86
C VAL A 121 13.71 2.88 -0.73
N VAL A 122 13.75 1.89 0.16
CA VAL A 122 14.73 1.83 1.25
C VAL A 122 16.14 1.66 0.69
N ASP A 123 16.35 0.75 -0.24
CA ASP A 123 17.65 0.50 -0.87
C ASP A 123 18.17 1.76 -1.57
N GLN A 124 17.33 2.44 -2.35
CA GLN A 124 17.69 3.71 -3.00
C GLN A 124 18.05 4.80 -1.99
N SER A 125 17.32 4.89 -0.88
CA SER A 125 17.61 5.84 0.20
C SER A 125 18.96 5.56 0.87
N LEU A 126 19.26 4.27 1.11
CA LEU A 126 20.55 3.83 1.66
C LEU A 126 21.70 4.09 0.70
N GLU A 127 21.55 3.83 -0.58
CA GLU A 127 22.56 4.15 -1.60
C GLU A 127 22.84 5.65 -1.66
N LYS A 128 21.80 6.48 -1.63
CA LYS A 128 21.94 7.93 -1.56
C LYS A 128 22.69 8.38 -0.30
N ALA A 129 22.33 7.82 0.85
CA ALA A 129 23.02 8.12 2.12
C ALA A 129 24.49 7.70 2.10
N ARG A 130 24.80 6.50 1.59
CA ARG A 130 26.17 6.00 1.42
C ARG A 130 26.99 6.89 0.49
N PHE A 131 26.41 7.31 -0.64
CA PHE A 131 27.05 8.23 -1.57
C PHE A 131 27.43 9.54 -0.89
N TRP A 132 26.50 10.18 -0.16
CA TRP A 132 26.76 11.44 0.52
C TRP A 132 27.77 11.28 1.67
N HIS A 133 27.74 10.16 2.37
CA HIS A 133 28.71 9.85 3.40
C HIS A 133 30.13 9.69 2.83
N ALA A 134 30.27 8.96 1.73
CA ALA A 134 31.56 8.73 1.08
C ALA A 134 32.16 10.02 0.46
N HIS A 135 31.30 10.99 0.10
CA HIS A 135 31.71 12.23 -0.55
C HIS A 135 31.55 13.48 0.34
N ARG A 136 31.41 13.29 1.67
CA ARG A 136 31.15 14.39 2.60
C ARG A 136 32.22 15.49 2.59
N ASP A 137 33.49 15.10 2.35
CA ASP A 137 34.65 15.99 2.35
C ASP A 137 34.91 16.63 0.97
N LYS A 138 34.07 16.38 -0.03
CA LYS A 138 34.16 17.00 -1.35
C LYS A 138 33.47 18.36 -1.38
N GLU A 139 34.23 19.38 -1.80
CA GLU A 139 33.68 20.71 -2.05
C GLU A 139 32.83 20.68 -3.32
N LEU A 140 31.52 20.68 -3.13
CA LEU A 140 30.54 20.72 -4.22
C LEU A 140 29.76 22.03 -4.15
N SER A 141 29.61 22.72 -5.30
CA SER A 141 28.72 23.86 -5.39
C SER A 141 27.25 23.45 -5.13
N LEU A 142 26.41 24.39 -4.77
CA LEU A 142 24.97 24.14 -4.55
C LEU A 142 24.30 23.51 -5.78
N ARG A 143 24.67 23.95 -6.98
CA ARG A 143 24.17 23.38 -8.25
C ARG A 143 24.58 21.94 -8.44
N GLN A 144 25.86 21.61 -8.21
CA GLN A 144 26.37 20.24 -8.30
C GLN A 144 25.68 19.32 -7.27
N ARG A 145 25.54 19.78 -6.03
CA ARG A 145 24.84 19.02 -4.97
C ARG A 145 23.38 18.77 -5.34
N LYS A 146 22.68 19.78 -5.84
CA LYS A 146 21.28 19.64 -6.30
C LYS A 146 21.18 18.63 -7.43
N MET A 147 22.06 18.72 -8.42
CA MET A 147 22.07 17.82 -9.57
C MET A 147 22.34 16.36 -9.18
N LEU A 148 23.36 16.14 -8.34
CA LEU A 148 23.65 14.80 -7.81
C LEU A 148 22.49 14.23 -7.01
N SER A 149 21.80 15.06 -6.22
CA SER A 149 20.59 14.59 -5.51
C SER A 149 19.49 14.14 -6.49
N VAL A 150 19.23 14.91 -7.54
CA VAL A 150 18.25 14.56 -8.58
C VAL A 150 18.62 13.26 -9.30
N LEU A 151 19.90 13.06 -9.62
CA LEU A 151 20.39 11.81 -10.25
C LEU A 151 20.21 10.61 -9.31
N LEU A 152 20.56 10.74 -8.05
CA LEU A 152 20.40 9.69 -7.04
C LEU A 152 18.94 9.37 -6.76
N ASP A 153 18.06 10.38 -6.79
CA ASP A 153 16.62 10.19 -6.62
C ASP A 153 15.95 9.54 -7.84
N ALA A 154 16.49 9.77 -9.04
CA ALA A 154 15.99 9.16 -10.25
C ALA A 154 16.36 7.66 -10.38
N GLY A 155 17.42 7.22 -9.71
CA GLY A 155 17.92 5.85 -9.79
C GLY A 155 18.59 5.49 -11.14
N PRO A 156 18.99 4.22 -11.31
CA PRO A 156 19.75 3.79 -12.48
C PRO A 156 18.99 3.94 -13.80
N ASP A 157 17.67 3.83 -13.79
CA ASP A 157 16.81 3.91 -14.99
C ASP A 157 16.15 5.29 -15.16
N GLY A 158 16.38 6.22 -14.25
CA GLY A 158 15.59 7.45 -14.12
C GLY A 158 15.95 8.59 -15.07
N PHE A 159 17.07 8.48 -15.82
CA PHE A 159 17.51 9.53 -16.75
C PHE A 159 17.62 9.00 -18.18
N GLU A 160 16.50 8.87 -18.88
CA GLU A 160 16.48 8.53 -20.29
C GLU A 160 17.38 9.49 -21.11
N GLY A 161 18.31 8.92 -21.89
CA GLY A 161 19.25 9.66 -22.74
C GLY A 161 20.37 10.39 -21.98
N GLY A 162 20.56 10.09 -20.67
CA GLY A 162 21.65 10.63 -19.85
C GLY A 162 21.51 12.11 -19.51
N MET A 163 22.56 12.69 -18.91
CA MET A 163 22.63 14.10 -18.52
C MET A 163 23.23 14.94 -19.63
N SER A 164 22.46 15.89 -20.17
CA SER A 164 22.93 16.89 -21.11
C SER A 164 23.10 18.24 -20.41
N THR A 165 23.89 19.16 -21.00
CA THR A 165 24.07 20.54 -20.51
C THR A 165 22.72 21.23 -20.34
N ARG A 166 21.82 21.09 -21.30
CA ARG A 166 20.48 21.67 -21.27
C ARG A 166 19.64 21.14 -20.09
N LYS A 167 19.67 19.83 -19.82
CA LYS A 167 18.99 19.22 -18.66
C LYS A 167 19.59 19.73 -17.35
N TYR A 168 20.93 19.83 -17.29
CA TYR A 168 21.62 20.37 -16.11
C TYR A 168 21.17 21.80 -15.80
N GLU A 169 21.17 22.69 -16.82
CA GLU A 169 20.77 24.10 -16.66
C GLU A 169 19.30 24.23 -16.25
N SER A 170 18.41 23.37 -16.74
CA SER A 170 16.99 23.42 -16.41
C SER A 170 16.65 22.92 -14.99
N LEU A 171 17.53 22.11 -14.38
CA LEU A 171 17.32 21.46 -13.07
C LEU A 171 18.07 22.18 -11.93
N THR A 172 19.01 23.06 -12.25
CA THR A 172 19.87 23.76 -11.27
C THR A 172 19.66 25.24 -11.21
#